data_6748af96db7350bcdae48c55ec9a2d0f
#
_entry.id   6748af96db7350bcdae48c55ec9a2d0f
#
_cell.length_a   1.000
_cell.length_b   1.000
_cell.length_c   1.000
_cell.angle_alpha   90.00
_cell.angle_beta   90.00
_cell.angle_gamma   90.00
#
_symmetry.space_group_name_H-M   'P 1'
#
loop_
_entity.id
_entity.type
_entity.pdbx_description
1 polymer ?
#
loop_
_entity_poly.entity_id
_entity_poly.type
_entity_poly.pdbx_seq_one_letter_code
_entity_poly.pdbx_strand_id
1 'polypeptide(L)'
;MTTTDTTMDTESATRAAASFNRCFETLDAGKGLIADDAFFDLYPPFWRLQLQGSGAFGRQLRAIASGPQTAQVLRVVPTASGFVMEHEESRRGQDPEVARRLWLCTLRDGLIVEAVGYCNGGWGDALRARHAVEAPMLRPWETDR
;
A
#
# COMPACT_ATOMS: atom_id res chain seq x y z
N MET A 1 5.46 34.98 12.48
CA MET A 1 5.82 33.89 11.55
C MET A 1 4.62 33.02 11.32
N THR A 2 3.94 33.19 10.22
CA THR A 2 2.83 32.34 9.85
C THR A 2 3.40 31.03 9.29
N THR A 3 3.31 29.97 10.06
CA THR A 3 3.50 28.63 9.54
C THR A 3 2.35 28.37 8.58
N THR A 4 2.62 28.47 7.30
CA THR A 4 1.72 27.95 6.29
C THR A 4 1.76 26.45 6.43
N ASP A 5 0.67 25.88 6.95
CA ASP A 5 0.45 24.45 6.94
C ASP A 5 0.21 24.05 5.49
N THR A 6 1.29 23.69 4.79
CA THR A 6 1.24 23.33 3.38
C THR A 6 0.96 21.84 3.28
N THR A 7 -0.32 21.48 3.27
CA THR A 7 -0.76 20.16 2.86
C THR A 7 -0.29 19.93 1.42
N MET A 8 0.22 18.75 1.12
CA MET A 8 0.55 18.34 -0.24
C MET A 8 -0.68 18.53 -1.15
N ASP A 9 -0.50 19.08 -2.35
CA ASP A 9 -1.64 19.24 -3.24
C ASP A 9 -2.16 17.87 -3.73
N THR A 10 -3.46 17.82 -4.02
CA THR A 10 -4.16 16.57 -4.39
C THR A 10 -3.56 15.91 -5.62
N GLU A 11 -3.18 16.70 -6.64
CA GLU A 11 -2.61 16.16 -7.87
C GLU A 11 -1.27 15.49 -7.62
N SER A 12 -0.37 16.13 -6.86
CA SER A 12 0.93 15.58 -6.51
C SER A 12 0.79 14.33 -5.65
N ALA A 13 -0.13 14.34 -4.69
CA ALA A 13 -0.42 13.18 -3.84
C ALA A 13 -0.93 12.01 -4.66
N THR A 14 -1.84 12.26 -5.59
CA THR A 14 -2.41 11.24 -6.47
C THR A 14 -1.34 10.61 -7.36
N ARG A 15 -0.43 11.42 -7.92
CA ARG A 15 0.67 10.90 -8.74
C ARG A 15 1.65 10.07 -7.90
N ALA A 16 2.04 10.57 -6.73
CA ALA A 16 2.95 9.84 -5.85
C ALA A 16 2.34 8.51 -5.40
N ALA A 17 1.07 8.51 -5.04
CA ALA A 17 0.34 7.30 -4.65
C ALA A 17 0.26 6.30 -5.81
N ALA A 18 -0.04 6.77 -7.03
CA ALA A 18 -0.09 5.90 -8.21
C ALA A 18 1.27 5.26 -8.50
N SER A 19 2.36 6.01 -8.36
CA SER A 19 3.72 5.50 -8.53
C SER A 19 4.08 4.50 -7.42
N PHE A 20 3.69 4.78 -6.19
CA PHE A 20 3.90 3.86 -5.06
C PHE A 20 3.11 2.57 -5.25
N ASN A 21 1.85 2.68 -5.66
CA ASN A 21 1.00 1.52 -5.97
C ASN A 21 1.62 0.63 -7.05
N ARG A 22 2.26 1.22 -8.05
CA ARG A 22 2.91 0.47 -9.13
C ARG A 22 4.04 -0.42 -8.62
N CYS A 23 4.72 -0.06 -7.55
CA CYS A 23 5.76 -0.89 -6.94
C CYS A 23 5.23 -2.27 -6.56
N PHE A 24 3.96 -2.36 -6.18
CA PHE A 24 3.32 -3.63 -5.80
C PHE A 24 2.99 -4.50 -7.00
N GLU A 25 2.82 -3.91 -8.18
CA GLU A 25 2.62 -4.66 -9.42
C GLU A 25 3.93 -5.11 -10.05
N THR A 26 4.94 -4.23 -10.06
CA THR A 26 6.25 -4.50 -10.64
C THR A 26 7.18 -5.27 -9.70
N LEU A 27 6.85 -5.31 -8.41
CA LEU A 27 7.67 -5.91 -7.34
C LEU A 27 9.05 -5.25 -7.26
N ASP A 28 9.09 -3.95 -7.48
CA ASP A 28 10.30 -3.15 -7.50
C ASP A 28 10.01 -1.79 -6.85
N ALA A 29 10.97 -1.29 -6.10
CA ALA A 29 10.87 0.03 -5.47
C ALA A 29 10.90 1.18 -6.49
N GLY A 30 11.30 0.89 -7.75
CA GLY A 30 11.42 1.91 -8.78
C GLY A 30 12.59 2.86 -8.54
N LYS A 31 12.70 3.87 -9.38
CA LYS A 31 13.71 4.92 -9.26
C LYS A 31 13.03 6.27 -9.10
N GLY A 32 13.59 7.13 -8.23
CA GLY A 32 13.14 8.50 -8.09
C GLY A 32 11.85 8.68 -7.29
N LEU A 33 11.35 7.65 -6.64
CA LEU A 33 10.16 7.72 -5.78
C LEU A 33 10.49 7.53 -4.31
N ILE A 34 11.33 6.54 -4.00
CA ILE A 34 11.63 6.12 -2.63
C ILE A 34 13.09 6.48 -2.35
N ALA A 35 13.32 7.17 -1.23
CA ALA A 35 14.68 7.50 -0.81
C ALA A 35 15.49 6.22 -0.55
N ASP A 36 16.79 6.27 -0.84
CA ASP A 36 17.67 5.11 -0.68
C ASP A 36 17.68 4.58 0.75
N ASP A 37 17.50 5.46 1.73
CA ASP A 37 17.49 5.16 3.17
C ASP A 37 16.09 5.20 3.79
N ALA A 38 15.03 5.11 2.98
CA ALA A 38 13.65 5.19 3.45
C ALA A 38 13.37 4.14 4.54
N PHE A 39 12.59 4.53 5.53
CA PHE A 39 12.17 3.64 6.61
C PHE A 39 10.76 3.13 6.38
N PHE A 40 10.56 1.83 6.56
CA PHE A 40 9.27 1.17 6.42
C PHE A 40 8.90 0.49 7.73
N ASP A 41 7.69 0.76 8.19
CA ASP A 41 7.12 0.11 9.38
C ASP A 41 5.84 -0.61 8.95
N LEU A 42 5.89 -1.93 8.90
CA LEU A 42 4.85 -2.77 8.31
C LEU A 42 4.11 -3.55 9.37
N TYR A 43 2.79 -3.52 9.30
CA TYR A 43 1.89 -4.22 10.22
C TYR A 43 1.01 -5.22 9.45
N PRO A 44 1.55 -6.39 9.07
CA PRO A 44 0.71 -7.50 8.63
C PRO A 44 -0.07 -8.06 9.82
N PRO A 45 -1.09 -8.90 9.60
CA PRO A 45 -1.85 -9.47 10.71
C PRO A 45 -0.95 -10.16 11.73
N PHE A 46 -1.10 -9.81 13.00
CA PHE A 46 -0.39 -10.42 14.14
C PHE A 46 1.14 -10.29 14.12
N TRP A 47 1.68 -9.38 13.31
CA TRP A 47 3.13 -9.20 13.15
C TRP A 47 3.51 -7.76 12.95
N ARG A 48 4.79 -7.47 13.12
CA ARG A 48 5.39 -6.17 12.79
C ARG A 48 6.76 -6.41 12.16
N LEU A 49 7.04 -5.72 11.09
CA LEU A 49 8.30 -5.84 10.35
C LEU A 49 8.80 -4.45 9.98
N GLN A 50 10.07 -4.18 10.27
CA GLN A 50 10.68 -2.91 9.89
C GLN A 50 11.77 -3.14 8.86
N LEU A 51 11.83 -2.24 7.87
CA LEU A 51 12.82 -2.30 6.79
C LEU A 51 13.50 -0.93 6.67
N GLN A 52 14.79 -0.94 6.33
CA GLN A 52 15.55 0.26 6.05
C GLN A 52 16.07 0.17 4.62
N GLY A 53 15.69 1.15 3.80
CA GLY A 53 16.18 1.30 2.43
C GLY A 53 15.25 0.78 1.35
N SER A 54 15.33 1.42 0.18
CA SER A 54 14.54 1.05 -1.00
C SER A 54 14.85 -0.37 -1.48
N GLY A 55 16.10 -0.81 -1.37
CA GLY A 55 16.51 -2.17 -1.72
C GLY A 55 15.85 -3.23 -0.86
N ALA A 56 15.79 -3.00 0.46
CA ALA A 56 15.11 -3.91 1.40
C ALA A 56 13.62 -3.98 1.10
N PHE A 57 13.00 -2.86 0.77
CA PHE A 57 11.59 -2.81 0.39
C PHE A 57 11.33 -3.63 -0.88
N GLY A 58 12.15 -3.46 -1.90
CA GLY A 58 12.04 -4.24 -3.14
C GLY A 58 12.17 -5.75 -2.89
N ARG A 59 13.13 -6.15 -2.06
CA ARG A 59 13.29 -7.57 -1.68
C ARG A 59 12.07 -8.10 -0.95
N GLN A 60 11.47 -7.30 -0.06
CA GLN A 60 10.27 -7.70 0.67
C GLN A 60 9.08 -7.89 -0.28
N LEU A 61 8.90 -6.99 -1.25
CA LEU A 61 7.85 -7.13 -2.25
C LEU A 61 7.97 -8.45 -3.01
N ARG A 62 9.18 -8.81 -3.43
CA ARG A 62 9.43 -10.05 -4.15
C ARG A 62 9.27 -11.29 -3.26
N ALA A 63 9.58 -11.17 -1.97
CA ALA A 63 9.48 -12.29 -1.04
C ALA A 63 8.03 -12.69 -0.74
N ILE A 64 7.11 -11.72 -0.72
CA ILE A 64 5.70 -11.98 -0.39
C ILE A 64 4.86 -12.30 -1.63
N ALA A 65 5.32 -11.95 -2.82
CA ALA A 65 4.58 -12.20 -4.05
C ALA A 65 4.83 -13.63 -4.53
N SER A 66 3.77 -14.43 -4.62
CA SER A 66 3.83 -15.82 -5.08
C SER A 66 3.36 -15.99 -6.53
N GLY A 67 3.13 -14.89 -7.25
CA GLY A 67 2.66 -14.92 -8.63
C GLY A 67 2.31 -13.54 -9.15
N PRO A 68 1.77 -13.45 -10.37
CA PRO A 68 1.32 -12.17 -10.93
C PRO A 68 0.28 -11.52 -10.03
N GLN A 69 0.41 -10.22 -9.83
CA GLN A 69 -0.57 -9.47 -9.04
C GLN A 69 -0.89 -8.13 -9.68
N THR A 70 -2.08 -7.64 -9.39
CA THR A 70 -2.51 -6.30 -9.73
C THR A 70 -2.72 -5.52 -8.44
N ALA A 71 -2.58 -4.21 -8.50
CA ALA A 71 -2.83 -3.33 -7.37
C ALA A 71 -3.67 -2.15 -7.84
N GLN A 72 -4.73 -1.85 -7.09
CA GLN A 72 -5.67 -0.78 -7.41
C GLN A 72 -5.72 0.22 -6.27
N VAL A 73 -5.47 1.49 -6.57
CA VAL A 73 -5.66 2.58 -5.61
C VAL A 73 -7.16 2.80 -5.41
N LEU A 74 -7.61 2.76 -4.16
CA LEU A 74 -9.01 2.99 -3.80
C LEU A 74 -9.22 4.40 -3.29
N ARG A 75 -8.25 4.95 -2.56
CA ARG A 75 -8.37 6.28 -1.96
C ARG A 75 -7.00 6.89 -1.74
N VAL A 76 -6.88 8.19 -1.99
CA VAL A 76 -5.70 8.99 -1.65
C VAL A 76 -6.15 10.23 -0.90
N VAL A 77 -5.50 10.48 0.24
CA VAL A 77 -5.75 11.68 1.05
C VAL A 77 -4.42 12.41 1.24
N PRO A 78 -4.29 13.65 0.74
CA PRO A 78 -3.10 14.45 0.99
C PRO A 78 -2.97 14.79 2.47
N THR A 79 -1.73 14.82 2.97
CA THR A 79 -1.41 15.25 4.33
C THR A 79 -0.39 16.39 4.27
N ALA A 80 -0.10 17.00 5.41
CA ALA A 80 0.90 18.07 5.51
C ALA A 80 2.30 17.61 5.05
N SER A 81 2.63 16.33 5.23
CA SER A 81 3.96 15.78 4.95
C SER A 81 3.98 14.72 3.87
N GLY A 82 2.84 14.39 3.25
CA GLY A 82 2.79 13.35 2.24
C GLY A 82 1.36 12.96 1.88
N PHE A 83 1.05 11.66 2.01
CA PHE A 83 -0.30 11.18 1.68
C PHE A 83 -0.66 9.92 2.46
N VAL A 84 -1.95 9.68 2.57
CA VAL A 84 -2.52 8.39 2.96
C VAL A 84 -3.06 7.73 1.69
N MET A 85 -2.75 6.48 1.48
CA MET A 85 -3.24 5.68 0.36
C MET A 85 -3.88 4.40 0.85
N GLU A 86 -5.10 4.15 0.39
CA GLU A 86 -5.73 2.84 0.53
C GLU A 86 -5.67 2.15 -0.83
N HIS A 87 -5.19 0.91 -0.87
CA HIS A 87 -5.19 0.14 -2.10
C HIS A 87 -5.49 -1.34 -1.84
N GLU A 88 -5.77 -2.04 -2.92
CA GLU A 88 -6.08 -3.45 -2.88
C GLU A 88 -5.18 -4.19 -3.86
N GLU A 89 -4.56 -5.26 -3.39
CA GLU A 89 -3.73 -6.14 -4.19
C GLU A 89 -4.51 -7.43 -4.47
N SER A 90 -4.49 -7.86 -5.73
CA SER A 90 -5.08 -9.12 -6.13
C SER A 90 -4.02 -10.01 -6.76
N ARG A 91 -3.78 -11.17 -6.17
CA ARG A 91 -2.89 -12.20 -6.70
C ARG A 91 -3.71 -13.24 -7.44
N ARG A 92 -3.25 -13.57 -8.64
CA ARG A 92 -3.84 -14.62 -9.47
C ARG A 92 -2.93 -15.84 -9.43
N GLY A 93 -3.49 -17.04 -9.62
CA GLY A 93 -2.72 -18.29 -9.61
C GLY A 93 -3.53 -19.40 -8.97
N GLN A 94 -2.83 -20.43 -8.46
CA GLN A 94 -3.47 -21.58 -7.84
C GLN A 94 -4.23 -21.23 -6.56
N ASP A 95 -3.69 -20.27 -5.78
CA ASP A 95 -4.31 -19.79 -4.55
C ASP A 95 -4.52 -18.28 -4.66
N PRO A 96 -5.57 -17.82 -5.40
CA PRO A 96 -5.82 -16.40 -5.55
C PRO A 96 -6.16 -15.75 -4.21
N GLU A 97 -5.58 -14.59 -3.96
CA GLU A 97 -5.78 -13.84 -2.72
C GLU A 97 -6.03 -12.38 -3.01
N VAL A 98 -6.81 -11.74 -2.15
CA VAL A 98 -7.04 -10.31 -2.16
C VAL A 98 -6.59 -9.76 -0.80
N ALA A 99 -5.75 -8.73 -0.83
CA ALA A 99 -5.28 -8.06 0.38
C ALA A 99 -5.53 -6.56 0.27
N ARG A 100 -6.00 -5.96 1.35
CA ARG A 100 -6.21 -4.52 1.42
C ARG A 100 -5.20 -3.90 2.36
N ARG A 101 -4.63 -2.77 1.94
CA ARG A 101 -3.61 -2.07 2.71
C ARG A 101 -3.93 -0.59 2.84
N LEU A 102 -3.51 -0.04 3.97
CA LEU A 102 -3.50 1.38 4.22
C LEU A 102 -2.07 1.83 4.46
N TRP A 103 -1.63 2.83 3.71
CA TRP A 103 -0.28 3.38 3.81
C TRP A 103 -0.31 4.83 4.25
N LEU A 104 0.58 5.17 5.19
CA LEU A 104 0.86 6.54 5.60
C LEU A 104 2.27 6.86 5.14
N CYS A 105 2.40 7.70 4.12
CA CYS A 105 3.69 8.02 3.50
C CYS A 105 4.10 9.45 3.79
N THR A 106 5.35 9.62 4.22
CA THR A 106 5.98 10.92 4.43
C THR A 106 6.99 11.17 3.32
N LEU A 107 6.91 12.35 2.70
CA LEU A 107 7.80 12.77 1.62
C LEU A 107 8.74 13.88 2.07
N ARG A 108 9.95 13.85 1.54
CA ARG A 108 10.93 14.94 1.63
C ARG A 108 11.60 15.08 0.28
N ASP A 109 11.61 16.29 -0.26
CA ASP A 109 12.19 16.59 -1.57
C ASP A 109 11.63 15.71 -2.69
N GLY A 110 10.33 15.40 -2.62
CA GLY A 110 9.64 14.58 -3.61
C GLY A 110 9.85 13.08 -3.47
N LEU A 111 10.60 12.62 -2.46
CA LEU A 111 10.87 11.20 -2.23
C LEU A 111 10.17 10.72 -0.97
N ILE A 112 9.65 9.50 -1.00
CA ILE A 112 9.13 8.84 0.21
C ILE A 112 10.31 8.52 1.11
N VAL A 113 10.32 9.08 2.31
CA VAL A 113 11.36 8.85 3.32
C VAL A 113 10.89 7.92 4.43
N GLU A 114 9.58 7.82 4.62
CA GLU A 114 8.99 6.92 5.62
C GLU A 114 7.63 6.45 5.12
N ALA A 115 7.33 5.18 5.32
CA ALA A 115 6.04 4.60 4.99
C ALA A 115 5.61 3.62 6.08
N VAL A 116 4.43 3.86 6.65
CA VAL A 116 3.81 2.96 7.62
C VAL A 116 2.67 2.25 6.91
N GLY A 117 2.67 0.93 6.90
CA GLY A 117 1.69 0.15 6.18
C GLY A 117 0.94 -0.85 7.06
N TYR A 118 -0.38 -0.85 6.93
CA TYR A 118 -1.27 -1.81 7.60
C TYR A 118 -1.91 -2.70 6.55
N CYS A 119 -1.94 -4.00 6.81
CA CYS A 119 -2.49 -4.99 5.89
C CYS A 119 -3.50 -5.87 6.60
N ASN A 120 -4.63 -6.15 5.95
CA ASN A 120 -5.63 -7.07 6.49
C ASN A 120 -5.29 -8.55 6.25
N GLY A 121 -4.18 -8.85 5.58
CA GLY A 121 -3.79 -10.19 5.17
C GLY A 121 -4.37 -10.58 3.82
N GLY A 122 -3.82 -11.64 3.25
CA GLY A 122 -4.36 -12.18 2.00
C GLY A 122 -5.60 -13.03 2.28
N TRP A 123 -6.73 -12.64 1.71
CA TRP A 123 -7.99 -13.38 1.84
C TRP A 123 -8.19 -14.23 0.59
N GLY A 124 -8.01 -15.54 0.75
CA GLY A 124 -8.32 -16.51 -0.30
C GLY A 124 -9.79 -16.85 -0.35
N ASP A 125 -10.18 -17.66 -1.31
CA ASP A 125 -11.58 -18.00 -1.58
C ASP A 125 -12.29 -18.62 -0.37
N ALA A 126 -11.63 -19.52 0.36
CA ALA A 126 -12.22 -20.18 1.52
C ALA A 126 -12.53 -19.19 2.65
N LEU A 127 -11.62 -18.26 2.93
CA LEU A 127 -11.83 -17.23 3.95
C LEU A 127 -12.92 -16.26 3.53
N ARG A 128 -12.94 -15.87 2.26
CA ARG A 128 -13.98 -14.97 1.72
C ARG A 128 -15.36 -15.61 1.81
N ALA A 129 -15.47 -16.90 1.52
CA ALA A 129 -16.74 -17.65 1.62
C ALA A 129 -17.21 -17.72 3.07
N ARG A 130 -16.31 -18.02 4.01
CA ARG A 130 -16.63 -18.03 5.44
C ARG A 130 -17.07 -16.65 5.93
N HIS A 131 -16.35 -15.60 5.51
CA HIS A 131 -16.67 -14.24 5.89
C HIS A 131 -18.06 -13.83 5.41
N ALA A 132 -18.45 -14.22 4.18
CA ALA A 132 -19.76 -13.87 3.63
C ALA A 132 -20.92 -14.42 4.48
N VAL A 133 -20.70 -15.56 5.16
CA VAL A 133 -21.68 -16.18 6.06
C VAL A 133 -21.63 -15.56 7.45
N GLU A 134 -20.42 -15.38 8.00
CA GLU A 134 -20.25 -14.92 9.40
C GLU A 134 -20.42 -13.42 9.59
N ALA A 135 -20.09 -12.65 8.56
CA ALA A 135 -20.15 -11.18 8.62
C ALA A 135 -20.69 -10.60 7.30
N PRO A 136 -22.00 -10.79 7.02
CA PRO A 136 -22.60 -10.29 5.78
C PRO A 136 -22.37 -8.79 5.61
N MET A 137 -22.03 -8.39 4.38
CA MET A 137 -21.72 -7.01 4.07
C MET A 137 -22.97 -6.16 4.02
N LEU A 138 -22.93 -4.98 4.64
CA LEU A 138 -23.96 -3.94 4.49
C LEU A 138 -23.80 -3.16 3.20
N ARG A 139 -22.55 -3.09 2.68
CA ARG A 139 -22.20 -2.46 1.42
C ARG A 139 -21.29 -3.40 0.67
N PRO A 140 -21.39 -3.47 -0.68
CA PRO A 140 -20.50 -4.33 -1.45
C PRO A 140 -19.05 -3.88 -1.33
N TRP A 141 -18.11 -4.80 -1.61
CA TRP A 141 -16.71 -4.46 -1.73
C TRP A 141 -16.50 -3.42 -2.83
N GLU A 142 -15.53 -2.51 -2.63
CA GLU A 142 -15.25 -1.44 -3.61
C GLU A 142 -14.91 -2.02 -5.00
N THR A 143 -14.25 -3.17 -5.03
CA THR A 143 -13.88 -3.85 -6.27
C THR A 143 -15.04 -4.54 -6.98
N ASP A 144 -16.18 -4.67 -6.32
CA ASP A 144 -17.39 -5.30 -6.88
C ASP A 144 -18.32 -4.29 -7.56
N ARG A 145 -17.90 -3.02 -7.61
CA ARG A 145 -18.67 -1.91 -8.20
C ARG A 145 -18.39 -1.70 -9.68
#